data_3d79f647d809e2d4df7599d18bc9a31c
#
_entry.id   3d79f647d809e2d4df7599d18bc9a31c
#
_cell.length_a   1.000
_cell.length_b   1.000
_cell.length_c   1.000
_cell.angle_alpha   90.00
_cell.angle_beta   90.00
_cell.angle_gamma   90.00
#
_symmetry.space_group_name_H-M   'P 1'
#
loop_
_entity.id
_entity.type
_entity.pdbx_description
1 polymer ?
#
loop_
_entity_poly.entity_id
_entity_poly.type
_entity_poly.pdbx_seq_one_letter_code
_entity_poly.pdbx_strand_id
1 'polypeptide(L)'
;MILPLLVNLEMHAEVVKYTKRVLATLDLQPNTMIWLSQALYNLGQKDEARKVMLKVRTIFGEYSPADYFLQLYKQNPDKVAYSMNLPYVEKIARYKDLDRFLKMQPQEVLQIVYGLDEESEHMQKLIEWAFADDNETLKLLLVEKLDLCTSKWVCDFLRRQLISTDLSFELMDKMLFCLVQDNMFRLTFDVVAQDRFKSIDMVLPSAFFKMNETLHRAVRCCVSDVVFTDEEPNIYLAKLTNIVNSIVTIDDSGKLKYAKPKLKRISTMRSVRTLIGVLLCKVYEDDADDMRNQTIERYGLDEGTFDKYYKIIFGDEDEIE
;
A
#
# COMPACT_ATOMS: atom_id res chain seq x y z
N MET A 1 31.16 0.01 -27.57
CA MET A 1 30.60 0.86 -26.51
C MET A 1 31.63 1.91 -26.09
N ILE A 2 31.71 3.05 -26.81
CA ILE A 2 32.82 4.04 -26.66
C ILE A 2 32.55 5.03 -25.52
N LEU A 3 31.28 5.47 -25.36
CA LEU A 3 30.94 6.54 -24.43
C LEU A 3 31.30 6.25 -22.96
N PRO A 4 31.00 5.07 -22.36
CA PRO A 4 31.47 4.74 -21.01
C PRO A 4 32.97 4.78 -20.84
N LEU A 5 33.71 4.40 -21.86
CA LEU A 5 35.18 4.46 -21.83
C LEU A 5 35.71 5.90 -21.80
N LEU A 6 35.14 6.79 -22.63
CA LEU A 6 35.48 8.22 -22.64
C LEU A 6 35.12 8.91 -21.31
N VAL A 7 34.02 8.51 -20.70
CA VAL A 7 33.59 8.99 -19.38
C VAL A 7 34.56 8.53 -18.30
N ASN A 8 34.94 7.25 -18.29
CA ASN A 8 35.94 6.69 -17.35
C ASN A 8 37.32 7.35 -17.45
N LEU A 9 37.70 7.73 -18.66
CA LEU A 9 38.98 8.42 -18.92
C LEU A 9 38.87 9.94 -18.72
N GLU A 10 37.75 10.47 -18.27
CA GLU A 10 37.47 11.89 -18.09
C GLU A 10 37.77 12.75 -19.34
N MET A 11 37.62 12.15 -20.53
CA MET A 11 37.81 12.85 -21.82
C MET A 11 36.62 13.74 -22.15
N HIS A 12 36.42 14.82 -21.38
CA HIS A 12 35.21 15.65 -21.41
C HIS A 12 34.86 16.19 -22.80
N ALA A 13 35.87 16.67 -23.58
CA ALA A 13 35.64 17.21 -24.91
C ALA A 13 35.13 16.13 -25.89
N GLU A 14 35.73 14.94 -25.81
CA GLU A 14 35.35 13.79 -26.63
C GLU A 14 33.97 13.27 -26.22
N VAL A 15 33.64 13.25 -24.92
CA VAL A 15 32.31 12.93 -24.43
C VAL A 15 31.26 13.88 -25.05
N VAL A 16 31.48 15.20 -25.02
CA VAL A 16 30.60 16.18 -25.65
C VAL A 16 30.45 15.94 -27.15
N LYS A 17 31.56 15.75 -27.85
CA LYS A 17 31.56 15.50 -29.29
C LYS A 17 30.78 14.23 -29.67
N TYR A 18 31.04 13.14 -28.93
CA TYR A 18 30.41 11.86 -29.19
C TYR A 18 28.92 11.87 -28.84
N THR A 19 28.54 12.40 -27.66
CA THR A 19 27.15 12.48 -27.24
C THR A 19 26.31 13.35 -28.15
N LYS A 20 26.82 14.50 -28.61
CA LYS A 20 26.10 15.34 -29.60
C LYS A 20 25.82 14.58 -30.90
N ARG A 21 26.73 13.72 -31.36
CA ARG A 21 26.51 12.85 -32.52
C ARG A 21 25.45 11.78 -32.26
N VAL A 22 25.52 11.11 -31.12
CA VAL A 22 24.56 10.06 -30.73
C VAL A 22 23.15 10.65 -30.61
N LEU A 23 23.01 11.79 -29.96
CA LEU A 23 21.72 12.46 -29.77
C LEU A 23 21.12 13.04 -31.08
N ALA A 24 21.92 13.20 -32.13
CA ALA A 24 21.45 13.58 -33.45
C ALA A 24 20.88 12.41 -34.28
N THR A 25 21.23 11.18 -33.91
CA THR A 25 20.93 9.96 -34.70
C THR A 25 20.04 8.95 -33.96
N LEU A 26 19.93 9.05 -32.65
CA LEU A 26 19.16 8.12 -31.80
C LEU A 26 18.17 8.89 -30.93
N ASP A 27 17.15 8.18 -30.46
CA ASP A 27 16.22 8.72 -29.50
C ASP A 27 16.93 9.21 -28.21
N LEU A 28 16.35 10.25 -27.61
CA LEU A 28 16.90 10.94 -26.45
C LEU A 28 17.04 9.99 -25.25
N GLN A 29 18.22 9.43 -25.07
CA GLN A 29 18.52 8.56 -23.91
C GLN A 29 18.92 9.41 -22.68
N PRO A 30 18.27 9.23 -21.53
CA PRO A 30 18.54 10.02 -20.32
C PRO A 30 19.99 10.02 -19.89
N ASN A 31 20.62 8.84 -19.89
CA ASN A 31 22.01 8.66 -19.50
C ASN A 31 22.97 9.47 -20.37
N THR A 32 22.74 9.44 -21.67
CA THR A 32 23.55 10.19 -22.63
C THR A 32 23.44 11.70 -22.41
N MET A 33 22.24 12.20 -22.09
CA MET A 33 22.03 13.62 -21.79
C MET A 33 22.67 14.01 -20.43
N ILE A 34 22.63 13.16 -19.44
CA ILE A 34 23.27 13.42 -18.13
C ILE A 34 24.78 13.49 -18.30
N TRP A 35 25.40 12.54 -18.99
CA TRP A 35 26.83 12.57 -19.26
C TRP A 35 27.25 13.77 -20.10
N LEU A 36 26.44 14.16 -21.10
CA LEU A 36 26.66 15.38 -21.85
C LEU A 36 26.67 16.62 -20.92
N SER A 37 25.69 16.72 -20.04
CA SER A 37 25.61 17.83 -19.09
C SER A 37 26.80 17.86 -18.13
N GLN A 38 27.21 16.71 -17.57
CA GLN A 38 28.37 16.61 -16.68
C GLN A 38 29.66 16.96 -17.42
N ALA A 39 29.84 16.52 -18.65
CA ALA A 39 31.00 16.86 -19.46
C ALA A 39 31.05 18.37 -19.77
N LEU A 40 29.96 18.98 -20.17
CA LEU A 40 29.84 20.42 -20.38
C LEU A 40 30.18 21.20 -19.10
N TYR A 41 29.65 20.73 -17.93
CA TYR A 41 29.92 21.37 -16.65
C TYR A 41 31.41 21.33 -16.33
N ASN A 42 32.07 20.18 -16.50
CA ASN A 42 33.50 19.99 -16.22
C ASN A 42 34.39 20.77 -17.19
N LEU A 43 33.90 21.11 -18.38
CA LEU A 43 34.56 22.00 -19.34
C LEU A 43 34.31 23.51 -19.03
N GLY A 44 33.65 23.83 -17.94
CA GLY A 44 33.30 25.21 -17.57
C GLY A 44 32.10 25.79 -18.32
N GLN A 45 31.46 25.03 -19.21
CA GLN A 45 30.26 25.43 -19.97
C GLN A 45 28.98 25.27 -19.14
N LYS A 46 28.95 25.93 -17.97
CA LYS A 46 27.93 25.71 -16.91
C LYS A 46 26.50 26.04 -17.38
N ASP A 47 26.33 27.06 -18.20
CA ASP A 47 25.02 27.45 -18.71
C ASP A 47 24.46 26.44 -19.72
N GLU A 48 25.33 25.88 -20.58
CA GLU A 48 24.92 24.81 -21.50
C GLU A 48 24.59 23.53 -20.75
N ALA A 49 25.38 23.17 -19.74
CA ALA A 49 25.10 22.04 -18.85
C ALA A 49 23.73 22.16 -18.20
N ARG A 50 23.40 23.33 -17.65
CA ARG A 50 22.08 23.60 -17.06
C ARG A 50 20.94 23.49 -18.08
N LYS A 51 21.13 24.03 -19.29
CA LYS A 51 20.14 23.91 -20.38
C LYS A 51 19.85 22.46 -20.74
N VAL A 52 20.88 21.61 -20.78
CA VAL A 52 20.70 20.18 -21.00
C VAL A 52 19.91 19.54 -19.86
N MET A 53 20.20 19.87 -18.60
CA MET A 53 19.43 19.37 -17.45
C MET A 53 17.97 19.85 -17.46
N LEU A 54 17.71 21.10 -17.80
CA LEU A 54 16.34 21.59 -17.94
C LEU A 54 15.57 20.86 -19.06
N LYS A 55 16.25 20.50 -20.15
CA LYS A 55 15.66 19.67 -21.20
C LYS A 55 15.36 18.25 -20.69
N VAL A 56 16.25 17.64 -19.88
CA VAL A 56 15.98 16.37 -19.18
C VAL A 56 14.74 16.50 -18.30
N ARG A 57 14.60 17.60 -17.55
CA ARG A 57 13.42 17.87 -16.73
C ARG A 57 12.13 17.94 -17.56
N THR A 58 12.17 18.63 -18.70
CA THR A 58 10.99 18.74 -19.59
C THR A 58 10.57 17.38 -20.16
N ILE A 59 11.53 16.53 -20.52
CA ILE A 59 11.27 15.22 -21.15
C ILE A 59 10.73 14.21 -20.10
N PHE A 60 11.27 14.22 -18.87
CA PHE A 60 10.97 13.21 -17.85
C PHE A 60 9.97 13.71 -16.80
N GLY A 61 9.55 14.99 -16.84
CA GLY A 61 8.55 15.55 -15.93
C GLY A 61 8.95 15.45 -14.46
N GLU A 62 8.02 15.09 -13.62
CA GLU A 62 8.21 14.93 -12.15
C GLU A 62 9.21 13.85 -11.76
N TYR A 63 9.44 12.85 -12.61
CA TYR A 63 10.43 11.78 -12.40
C TYR A 63 11.83 12.15 -12.92
N SER A 64 12.07 13.43 -13.16
CA SER A 64 13.34 13.87 -13.75
C SER A 64 14.48 13.88 -12.73
N PRO A 65 15.67 13.35 -13.09
CA PRO A 65 16.88 13.49 -12.27
C PRO A 65 17.47 14.90 -12.26
N ALA A 66 16.90 15.81 -13.05
CA ALA A 66 17.48 17.12 -13.30
C ALA A 66 17.71 17.93 -12.02
N ASP A 67 16.77 17.90 -11.06
CA ASP A 67 16.89 18.66 -9.83
C ASP A 67 18.03 18.15 -8.95
N TYR A 68 18.24 16.84 -8.89
CA TYR A 68 19.40 16.25 -8.22
C TYR A 68 20.73 16.75 -8.83
N PHE A 69 20.89 16.67 -10.15
CA PHE A 69 22.13 17.11 -10.81
C PHE A 69 22.31 18.63 -10.74
N LEU A 70 21.24 19.41 -10.84
CA LEU A 70 21.29 20.87 -10.65
C LEU A 70 21.72 21.25 -9.23
N GLN A 71 21.31 20.49 -8.21
CA GLN A 71 21.77 20.64 -6.85
C GLN A 71 23.22 20.22 -6.67
N LEU A 72 23.63 19.10 -7.27
CA LEU A 72 24.99 18.62 -7.31
C LEU A 72 25.96 19.67 -7.88
N TYR A 73 25.55 20.36 -8.98
CA TYR A 73 26.31 21.43 -9.60
C TYR A 73 26.47 22.67 -8.68
N LYS A 74 25.48 22.96 -7.85
CA LYS A 74 25.58 24.04 -6.86
C LYS A 74 26.55 23.70 -5.73
N GLN A 75 26.57 22.43 -5.29
CA GLN A 75 27.43 21.94 -4.21
C GLN A 75 28.90 21.78 -4.65
N ASN A 76 29.13 21.52 -5.93
CA ASN A 76 30.46 21.27 -6.48
C ASN A 76 30.76 22.29 -7.60
N PRO A 77 31.21 23.52 -7.26
CA PRO A 77 31.30 24.59 -8.23
C PRO A 77 32.37 24.39 -9.31
N ASP A 78 33.39 23.56 -9.06
CA ASP A 78 34.51 23.41 -10.00
C ASP A 78 34.29 22.23 -10.95
N LYS A 79 34.10 21.03 -10.41
CA LYS A 79 33.91 19.80 -11.20
C LYS A 79 32.94 18.84 -10.50
N VAL A 80 32.32 17.98 -11.30
CA VAL A 80 31.50 16.88 -10.82
C VAL A 80 32.00 15.55 -11.37
N ALA A 81 31.97 14.52 -10.54
CA ALA A 81 32.27 13.17 -10.99
C ALA A 81 31.17 12.67 -11.93
N TYR A 82 31.55 11.87 -12.90
CA TYR A 82 30.58 11.20 -13.75
C TYR A 82 29.81 10.12 -12.97
N SER A 83 28.52 10.12 -13.14
CA SER A 83 27.66 9.07 -12.63
C SER A 83 27.78 7.83 -13.53
N MET A 84 28.65 6.91 -13.19
CA MET A 84 28.88 5.67 -13.94
C MET A 84 27.76 4.65 -13.72
N ASN A 85 27.32 4.50 -12.48
CA ASN A 85 26.07 3.84 -12.17
C ASN A 85 24.98 4.90 -12.14
N LEU A 86 24.00 4.74 -13.00
CA LEU A 86 22.82 5.58 -13.01
C LEU A 86 21.61 4.82 -12.42
N PRO A 87 21.72 4.30 -11.17
CA PRO A 87 20.61 3.61 -10.51
C PRO A 87 19.40 4.53 -10.43
N TYR A 88 19.64 5.84 -10.44
CA TYR A 88 18.62 6.86 -10.46
C TYR A 88 17.83 6.86 -11.78
N VAL A 89 18.47 6.64 -12.92
CA VAL A 89 17.77 6.61 -14.23
C VAL A 89 16.96 5.32 -14.39
N GLU A 90 17.48 4.20 -13.90
CA GLU A 90 16.69 2.97 -13.80
C GLU A 90 15.49 3.16 -12.87
N LYS A 91 15.72 3.79 -11.72
CA LYS A 91 14.65 4.09 -10.76
C LYS A 91 13.57 4.97 -11.40
N ILE A 92 13.95 6.00 -12.17
CA ILE A 92 13.00 6.85 -12.91
C ILE A 92 12.23 6.05 -13.96
N ALA A 93 12.90 5.20 -14.73
CA ALA A 93 12.23 4.38 -15.73
C ALA A 93 11.19 3.47 -15.05
N ARG A 94 11.58 2.82 -13.94
CA ARG A 94 10.67 2.00 -13.13
C ARG A 94 9.48 2.78 -12.59
N TYR A 95 9.69 4.00 -12.07
CA TYR A 95 8.57 4.84 -11.62
C TYR A 95 7.63 5.26 -12.76
N LYS A 96 8.14 5.49 -13.96
CA LYS A 96 7.28 5.77 -15.13
C LYS A 96 6.43 4.56 -15.51
N ASP A 97 7.02 3.38 -15.50
CA ASP A 97 6.28 2.15 -15.79
C ASP A 97 5.24 1.85 -14.70
N LEU A 98 5.57 2.12 -13.42
CA LEU A 98 4.60 2.04 -12.31
C LEU A 98 3.47 3.07 -12.44
N ASP A 99 3.78 4.31 -12.79
CA ASP A 99 2.76 5.34 -13.04
C ASP A 99 1.82 4.92 -14.18
N ARG A 100 2.37 4.33 -15.24
CA ARG A 100 1.58 3.73 -16.32
C ARG A 100 0.67 2.62 -15.79
N PHE A 101 1.19 1.70 -14.99
CA PHE A 101 0.43 0.62 -14.38
C PHE A 101 -0.72 1.14 -13.50
N LEU A 102 -0.46 2.13 -12.65
CA LEU A 102 -1.46 2.73 -11.78
C LEU A 102 -2.60 3.41 -12.57
N LYS A 103 -2.32 3.90 -13.79
CA LYS A 103 -3.31 4.53 -14.68
C LYS A 103 -4.08 3.55 -15.56
N MET A 104 -3.68 2.28 -15.62
CA MET A 104 -4.35 1.25 -16.43
C MET A 104 -5.79 1.01 -15.98
N GLN A 105 -6.64 0.63 -16.92
CA GLN A 105 -8.01 0.20 -16.61
C GLN A 105 -8.00 -1.20 -15.96
N PRO A 106 -9.03 -1.56 -15.17
CA PRO A 106 -9.09 -2.86 -14.48
C PRO A 106 -8.85 -4.06 -15.40
N GLN A 107 -9.39 -4.04 -16.63
CA GLN A 107 -9.21 -5.11 -17.61
C GLN A 107 -7.75 -5.28 -18.06
N GLU A 108 -7.01 -4.17 -18.22
CA GLU A 108 -5.60 -4.19 -18.58
C GLU A 108 -4.75 -4.74 -17.42
N VAL A 109 -5.08 -4.34 -16.20
CA VAL A 109 -4.42 -4.87 -14.99
C VAL A 109 -4.63 -6.37 -14.87
N LEU A 110 -5.85 -6.87 -15.12
CA LEU A 110 -6.16 -8.29 -15.12
C LEU A 110 -5.31 -9.05 -16.16
N GLN A 111 -5.14 -8.52 -17.37
CA GLN A 111 -4.30 -9.13 -18.38
C GLN A 111 -2.85 -9.28 -17.91
N ILE A 112 -2.28 -8.24 -17.30
CA ILE A 112 -0.92 -8.26 -16.76
C ILE A 112 -0.78 -9.27 -15.62
N VAL A 113 -1.73 -9.29 -14.71
CA VAL A 113 -1.67 -10.13 -13.50
C VAL A 113 -1.89 -11.61 -13.81
N TYR A 114 -2.72 -11.94 -14.81
CA TYR A 114 -2.97 -13.30 -15.27
C TYR A 114 -2.12 -13.71 -16.47
N GLY A 115 -1.49 -12.77 -17.15
CA GLY A 115 -0.69 -13.04 -18.33
C GLY A 115 0.60 -13.82 -17.99
N LEU A 116 1.07 -14.59 -18.97
CA LEU A 116 2.31 -15.35 -18.90
C LEU A 116 3.31 -14.87 -19.97
N ASP A 117 3.11 -13.67 -20.48
CA ASP A 117 3.99 -13.03 -21.45
C ASP A 117 5.11 -12.22 -20.77
N GLU A 118 6.07 -11.79 -21.57
CA GLU A 118 7.24 -11.02 -21.08
C GLU A 118 6.85 -9.68 -20.44
N GLU A 119 5.78 -9.05 -20.92
CA GLU A 119 5.27 -7.77 -20.37
C GLU A 119 4.70 -8.01 -18.96
N SER A 120 3.95 -9.08 -18.76
CA SER A 120 3.40 -9.47 -17.47
C SER A 120 4.50 -9.81 -16.47
N GLU A 121 5.51 -10.57 -16.87
CA GLU A 121 6.65 -10.88 -16.00
C GLU A 121 7.45 -9.63 -15.63
N HIS A 122 7.64 -8.72 -16.59
CA HIS A 122 8.31 -7.45 -16.34
C HIS A 122 7.55 -6.64 -15.31
N MET A 123 6.23 -6.51 -15.46
CA MET A 123 5.40 -5.73 -14.56
C MET A 123 5.33 -6.34 -13.15
N GLN A 124 5.24 -7.66 -13.04
CA GLN A 124 5.29 -8.36 -11.75
C GLN A 124 6.60 -8.08 -11.01
N LYS A 125 7.75 -8.19 -11.68
CA LYS A 125 9.07 -7.84 -11.12
C LYS A 125 9.16 -6.36 -10.72
N LEU A 126 8.51 -5.49 -11.46
CA LEU A 126 8.46 -4.06 -11.17
C LEU A 126 7.64 -3.75 -9.91
N ILE A 127 6.51 -4.43 -9.72
CA ILE A 127 5.70 -4.34 -8.50
C ILE A 127 6.50 -4.87 -7.30
N GLU A 128 7.17 -6.02 -7.43
CA GLU A 128 8.04 -6.57 -6.38
C GLU A 128 9.16 -5.59 -6.00
N TRP A 129 9.78 -4.97 -7.00
CA TRP A 129 10.80 -3.93 -6.77
C TRP A 129 10.23 -2.71 -6.03
N ALA A 130 9.02 -2.26 -6.38
CA ALA A 130 8.39 -1.11 -5.73
C ALA A 130 8.06 -1.36 -4.26
N PHE A 131 7.74 -2.60 -3.90
CA PHE A 131 7.56 -2.98 -2.49
C PHE A 131 8.86 -3.05 -1.69
N ALA A 132 10.00 -3.23 -2.35
CA ALA A 132 11.31 -3.13 -1.72
C ALA A 132 11.82 -1.68 -1.57
N ASP A 133 11.15 -0.69 -2.18
CA ASP A 133 11.44 0.74 -2.01
C ASP A 133 10.77 1.27 -0.72
N ASP A 134 11.33 2.32 -0.10
CA ASP A 134 10.81 2.92 1.13
C ASP A 134 9.56 3.79 0.93
N ASN A 135 9.05 3.89 -0.30
CA ASN A 135 7.89 4.74 -0.63
C ASN A 135 6.55 4.05 -0.26
N GLU A 136 6.10 4.29 0.96
CA GLU A 136 4.86 3.72 1.49
C GLU A 136 3.61 4.13 0.70
N THR A 137 3.53 5.40 0.29
CA THR A 137 2.39 5.89 -0.51
C THR A 137 2.27 5.10 -1.82
N LEU A 138 3.40 4.79 -2.46
CA LEU A 138 3.41 3.97 -3.67
C LEU A 138 2.92 2.54 -3.39
N LYS A 139 3.37 1.93 -2.28
CA LYS A 139 2.92 0.59 -1.87
C LYS A 139 1.40 0.55 -1.66
N LEU A 140 0.85 1.55 -0.97
CA LEU A 140 -0.59 1.68 -0.74
C LEU A 140 -1.39 1.76 -2.05
N LEU A 141 -0.94 2.60 -3.00
CA LEU A 141 -1.56 2.72 -4.33
C LEU A 141 -1.48 1.42 -5.13
N LEU A 142 -0.37 0.70 -5.02
CA LEU A 142 -0.20 -0.59 -5.69
C LEU A 142 -1.15 -1.64 -5.10
N VAL A 143 -1.29 -1.72 -3.77
CA VAL A 143 -2.25 -2.64 -3.13
C VAL A 143 -3.67 -2.31 -3.55
N GLU A 144 -4.07 -1.04 -3.58
CA GLU A 144 -5.39 -0.61 -4.07
C GLU A 144 -5.62 -1.04 -5.53
N LYS A 145 -4.58 -0.99 -6.34
CA LYS A 145 -4.67 -1.41 -7.74
C LYS A 145 -4.77 -2.93 -7.87
N LEU A 146 -4.03 -3.67 -7.05
CA LEU A 146 -4.06 -5.13 -7.01
C LEU A 146 -5.35 -5.69 -6.40
N ASP A 147 -6.04 -4.96 -5.54
CA ASP A 147 -7.34 -5.34 -4.96
C ASP A 147 -8.42 -5.57 -6.04
N LEU A 148 -8.26 -4.97 -7.21
CA LEU A 148 -9.11 -5.20 -8.37
C LEU A 148 -8.90 -6.59 -9.01
N CYS A 149 -7.90 -7.35 -8.56
CA CYS A 149 -7.38 -8.53 -9.25
C CYS A 149 -7.20 -9.71 -8.30
N THR A 150 -8.11 -10.68 -8.38
CA THR A 150 -7.99 -11.93 -7.62
C THR A 150 -7.18 -12.97 -8.40
N SER A 151 -5.86 -12.90 -8.39
CA SER A 151 -5.01 -13.91 -9.00
C SER A 151 -4.18 -14.66 -7.97
N LYS A 152 -3.77 -15.88 -8.31
CA LYS A 152 -2.85 -16.66 -7.46
C LYS A 152 -1.56 -15.89 -7.20
N TRP A 153 -1.01 -15.25 -8.23
CA TRP A 153 0.22 -14.47 -8.08
C TRP A 153 0.04 -13.32 -7.08
N VAL A 154 -1.06 -12.55 -7.17
CA VAL A 154 -1.35 -11.45 -6.22
C VAL A 154 -1.46 -11.99 -4.79
N CYS A 155 -2.23 -13.07 -4.59
CA CYS A 155 -2.39 -13.65 -3.27
C CYS A 155 -1.06 -14.15 -2.69
N ASP A 156 -0.24 -14.86 -3.48
CA ASP A 156 1.05 -15.37 -3.05
C ASP A 156 2.05 -14.22 -2.80
N PHE A 157 2.00 -13.17 -3.61
CA PHE A 157 2.80 -11.97 -3.42
C PHE A 157 2.45 -11.25 -2.12
N LEU A 158 1.17 -10.93 -1.88
CA LEU A 158 0.73 -10.23 -0.68
C LEU A 158 1.01 -11.04 0.60
N ARG A 159 0.82 -12.36 0.57
CA ARG A 159 1.19 -13.24 1.70
C ARG A 159 2.68 -13.16 2.02
N ARG A 160 3.54 -13.15 1.00
CA ARG A 160 4.99 -12.96 1.22
C ARG A 160 5.32 -11.60 1.82
N GLN A 161 4.61 -10.54 1.42
CA GLN A 161 4.83 -9.21 1.98
C GLN A 161 4.38 -9.10 3.44
N LEU A 162 3.28 -9.76 3.85
CA LEU A 162 2.79 -9.74 5.24
C LEU A 162 3.78 -10.36 6.25
N ILE A 163 4.78 -11.12 5.78
CA ILE A 163 5.85 -11.66 6.63
C ILE A 163 7.02 -10.65 6.77
N SER A 164 6.97 -9.51 6.10
CA SER A 164 7.98 -8.45 6.21
C SER A 164 7.79 -7.65 7.51
N THR A 165 8.91 -7.29 8.17
CA THR A 165 8.90 -6.53 9.43
C THR A 165 8.70 -5.03 9.25
N ASP A 166 8.84 -4.51 8.03
CA ASP A 166 8.92 -3.07 7.74
C ASP A 166 7.62 -2.49 7.15
N LEU A 167 6.47 -3.05 7.52
CA LEU A 167 5.18 -2.60 7.02
C LEU A 167 4.42 -1.78 8.05
N SER A 168 3.80 -0.67 7.61
CA SER A 168 2.87 0.07 8.46
C SER A 168 1.56 -0.71 8.66
N PHE A 169 0.86 -0.36 9.75
CA PHE A 169 -0.46 -0.93 10.04
C PHE A 169 -1.45 -0.71 8.88
N GLU A 170 -1.45 0.48 8.27
CA GLU A 170 -2.35 0.80 7.16
C GLU A 170 -2.09 -0.08 5.94
N LEU A 171 -0.83 -0.32 5.62
CA LEU A 171 -0.45 -1.17 4.49
C LEU A 171 -0.82 -2.63 4.76
N MET A 172 -0.56 -3.13 5.99
CA MET A 172 -0.95 -4.48 6.40
C MET A 172 -2.47 -4.68 6.35
N ASP A 173 -3.26 -3.70 6.83
CA ASP A 173 -4.72 -3.73 6.76
C ASP A 173 -5.21 -3.83 5.32
N LYS A 174 -4.71 -2.98 4.42
CA LYS A 174 -5.08 -3.05 3.00
C LYS A 174 -4.72 -4.38 2.36
N MET A 175 -3.52 -4.90 2.63
CA MET A 175 -3.07 -6.18 2.09
C MET A 175 -3.91 -7.35 2.61
N LEU A 176 -4.25 -7.36 3.90
CA LEU A 176 -5.11 -8.36 4.49
C LEU A 176 -6.47 -8.43 3.78
N PHE A 177 -7.10 -7.27 3.56
CA PHE A 177 -8.42 -7.25 2.93
C PHE A 177 -8.39 -7.43 1.41
N CYS A 178 -7.27 -7.18 0.76
CA CYS A 178 -7.03 -7.61 -0.61
C CYS A 178 -6.98 -9.15 -0.75
N LEU A 179 -6.54 -9.87 0.32
CA LEU A 179 -6.58 -11.33 0.37
C LEU A 179 -7.98 -11.90 0.67
N VAL A 180 -8.88 -11.09 1.25
CA VAL A 180 -10.25 -11.47 1.56
C VAL A 180 -11.12 -11.31 0.34
N GLN A 181 -11.26 -12.37 -0.42
CA GLN A 181 -12.09 -12.39 -1.65
C GLN A 181 -13.55 -12.63 -1.34
N ASP A 182 -14.44 -12.18 -2.24
CA ASP A 182 -15.87 -12.45 -2.16
C ASP A 182 -16.17 -13.93 -1.92
N ASN A 183 -16.97 -14.20 -0.90
CA ASN A 183 -17.36 -15.54 -0.45
C ASN A 183 -16.26 -16.39 0.21
N MET A 184 -15.09 -15.84 0.52
CA MET A 184 -14.09 -16.50 1.36
C MET A 184 -14.35 -16.18 2.83
N PHE A 185 -14.99 -17.12 3.54
CA PHE A 185 -15.25 -16.97 4.98
C PHE A 185 -14.14 -17.51 5.88
N ARG A 186 -13.12 -18.16 5.32
CA ARG A 186 -11.96 -18.64 6.04
C ARG A 186 -10.68 -18.36 5.26
N LEU A 187 -9.72 -17.76 5.92
CA LEU A 187 -8.41 -17.42 5.36
C LEU A 187 -7.31 -17.81 6.35
N THR A 188 -6.34 -18.59 5.87
CA THR A 188 -5.12 -18.91 6.64
C THR A 188 -3.94 -18.22 5.99
N PHE A 189 -3.13 -17.52 6.80
CA PHE A 189 -1.92 -16.82 6.36
C PHE A 189 -0.99 -16.57 7.54
N ASP A 190 0.27 -16.28 7.22
CA ASP A 190 1.27 -15.90 8.19
C ASP A 190 1.51 -14.38 8.12
N VAL A 191 1.81 -13.78 9.28
CA VAL A 191 2.11 -12.35 9.39
C VAL A 191 3.21 -12.11 10.42
N VAL A 192 4.05 -11.10 10.20
CA VAL A 192 4.92 -10.54 11.22
C VAL A 192 4.32 -9.21 11.67
N ALA A 193 3.95 -9.13 12.93
CA ALA A 193 3.42 -7.93 13.54
C ALA A 193 3.99 -7.77 14.95
N GLN A 194 4.41 -6.56 15.33
CA GLN A 194 5.08 -6.26 16.59
C GLN A 194 6.30 -7.17 16.84
N ASP A 195 7.13 -7.37 15.81
CA ASP A 195 8.31 -8.23 15.81
C ASP A 195 8.05 -9.71 16.16
N ARG A 196 6.80 -10.15 16.02
CA ARG A 196 6.38 -11.54 16.27
C ARG A 196 5.79 -12.17 15.02
N PHE A 197 6.23 -13.39 14.73
CA PHE A 197 5.61 -14.24 13.71
C PHE A 197 4.34 -14.86 14.27
N LYS A 198 3.23 -14.73 13.54
CA LYS A 198 1.93 -15.28 13.90
C LYS A 198 1.34 -16.04 12.71
N SER A 199 0.80 -17.22 12.98
CA SER A 199 -0.01 -17.96 11.99
C SER A 199 -1.48 -17.72 12.28
N ILE A 200 -2.19 -17.15 11.34
CA ILE A 200 -3.57 -16.70 11.47
C ILE A 200 -4.50 -17.69 10.79
N ASP A 201 -5.51 -18.15 11.51
CA ASP A 201 -6.65 -18.90 10.97
C ASP A 201 -7.92 -18.06 11.20
N MET A 202 -8.18 -17.17 10.27
CA MET A 202 -9.28 -16.23 10.36
C MET A 202 -10.56 -16.81 9.77
N VAL A 203 -11.64 -16.77 10.56
CA VAL A 203 -13.00 -17.07 10.12
C VAL A 203 -13.81 -15.79 10.18
N LEU A 204 -14.33 -15.36 9.03
CA LEU A 204 -15.16 -14.17 8.94
C LEU A 204 -16.62 -14.47 9.31
N PRO A 205 -17.37 -13.49 9.85
CA PRO A 205 -18.79 -13.64 10.07
C PRO A 205 -19.56 -14.01 8.81
N SER A 206 -20.58 -14.86 8.93
CA SER A 206 -21.36 -15.35 7.78
C SER A 206 -22.00 -14.24 6.94
N ALA A 207 -22.31 -13.11 7.56
CA ALA A 207 -22.90 -11.94 6.92
C ALA A 207 -21.88 -10.93 6.38
N PHE A 208 -20.56 -11.18 6.51
CA PHE A 208 -19.49 -10.19 6.28
C PHE A 208 -19.69 -9.41 4.96
N PHE A 209 -19.81 -10.10 3.84
CA PHE A 209 -19.97 -9.49 2.50
C PHE A 209 -21.36 -8.88 2.22
N LYS A 210 -22.31 -9.06 3.13
CA LYS A 210 -23.67 -8.54 3.02
C LYS A 210 -23.99 -7.41 4.02
N MET A 211 -23.06 -7.12 4.94
CA MET A 211 -23.22 -6.06 5.93
C MET A 211 -23.39 -4.70 5.26
N ASN A 212 -24.11 -3.79 5.94
CA ASN A 212 -24.08 -2.38 5.55
C ASN A 212 -22.67 -1.82 5.76
N GLU A 213 -22.36 -0.73 5.06
CA GLU A 213 -21.02 -0.12 5.03
C GLU A 213 -20.47 0.18 6.45
N THR A 214 -21.30 0.71 7.35
CA THR A 214 -20.89 1.06 8.72
C THR A 214 -20.43 -0.16 9.51
N LEU A 215 -21.23 -1.24 9.53
CA LEU A 215 -20.91 -2.45 10.25
C LEU A 215 -19.73 -3.19 9.58
N HIS A 216 -19.74 -3.30 8.26
CA HIS A 216 -18.66 -3.90 7.50
C HIS A 216 -17.32 -3.24 7.81
N ARG A 217 -17.27 -1.90 7.76
CA ARG A 217 -16.07 -1.13 8.08
C ARG A 217 -15.62 -1.32 9.53
N ALA A 218 -16.56 -1.36 10.48
CA ALA A 218 -16.23 -1.58 11.88
C ALA A 218 -15.65 -2.99 12.12
N VAL A 219 -16.29 -4.04 11.58
CA VAL A 219 -15.80 -5.42 11.70
C VAL A 219 -14.43 -5.57 11.04
N ARG A 220 -14.23 -4.99 9.88
CA ARG A 220 -12.94 -4.95 9.20
C ARG A 220 -11.84 -4.37 10.09
N CYS A 221 -12.07 -3.19 10.66
CA CYS A 221 -11.09 -2.56 11.56
C CYS A 221 -10.83 -3.41 12.82
N CYS A 222 -11.87 -4.04 13.40
CA CYS A 222 -11.70 -4.95 14.54
C CYS A 222 -10.84 -6.17 14.17
N VAL A 223 -11.05 -6.76 12.98
CA VAL A 223 -10.22 -7.88 12.50
C VAL A 223 -8.77 -7.47 12.38
N SER A 224 -8.48 -6.33 11.75
CA SER A 224 -7.11 -5.83 11.62
C SER A 224 -6.46 -5.53 12.96
N ASP A 225 -7.20 -4.87 13.86
CA ASP A 225 -6.70 -4.58 15.21
C ASP A 225 -6.28 -5.89 15.94
N VAL A 226 -7.16 -6.89 15.96
CA VAL A 226 -6.88 -8.20 16.58
C VAL A 226 -5.70 -8.89 15.90
N VAL A 227 -5.67 -8.99 14.58
CA VAL A 227 -4.61 -9.67 13.83
C VAL A 227 -3.24 -9.07 14.13
N PHE A 228 -3.14 -7.75 14.11
CA PHE A 228 -1.83 -7.09 14.14
C PHE A 228 -1.38 -6.70 15.54
N THR A 229 -2.29 -6.54 16.51
CA THR A 229 -1.91 -6.08 17.86
C THR A 229 -1.95 -7.16 18.91
N ASP A 230 -2.72 -8.25 18.72
CA ASP A 230 -2.89 -9.29 19.74
C ASP A 230 -1.79 -10.35 19.72
N GLU A 231 -1.50 -10.97 20.88
CA GLU A 231 -0.56 -12.08 20.99
C GLU A 231 -1.19 -13.40 20.51
N GLU A 232 -2.48 -13.61 20.78
CA GLU A 232 -3.26 -14.80 20.45
C GLU A 232 -4.45 -14.48 19.54
N PRO A 233 -4.23 -13.94 18.34
CA PRO A 233 -5.28 -13.36 17.50
C PRO A 233 -6.38 -14.36 17.13
N ASN A 234 -6.07 -15.65 17.00
CA ASN A 234 -7.05 -16.66 16.60
C ASN A 234 -8.19 -16.82 17.62
N ILE A 235 -7.91 -16.66 18.92
CA ILE A 235 -8.91 -16.72 19.99
C ILE A 235 -9.88 -15.56 19.86
N TYR A 236 -9.35 -14.36 19.73
CA TYR A 236 -10.16 -13.13 19.67
C TYR A 236 -10.87 -12.95 18.33
N LEU A 237 -10.31 -13.44 17.23
CA LEU A 237 -11.00 -13.51 15.93
C LEU A 237 -12.22 -14.45 16.00
N ALA A 238 -12.11 -15.58 16.70
CA ALA A 238 -13.23 -16.48 16.90
C ALA A 238 -14.32 -15.83 17.80
N LYS A 239 -13.92 -15.16 18.91
CA LYS A 239 -14.85 -14.37 19.74
C LYS A 239 -15.55 -13.29 18.92
N LEU A 240 -14.81 -12.49 18.15
CA LEU A 240 -15.36 -11.44 17.28
C LEU A 240 -16.38 -12.00 16.27
N THR A 241 -16.04 -13.08 15.60
CA THR A 241 -16.94 -13.74 14.65
C THR A 241 -18.24 -14.19 15.31
N ASN A 242 -18.17 -14.80 16.50
CA ASN A 242 -19.34 -15.24 17.26
C ASN A 242 -20.21 -14.04 17.71
N ILE A 243 -19.58 -12.97 18.19
CA ILE A 243 -20.26 -11.73 18.57
C ILE A 243 -21.00 -11.15 17.37
N VAL A 244 -20.35 -11.00 16.23
CA VAL A 244 -20.97 -10.43 15.04
C VAL A 244 -22.10 -11.33 14.51
N ASN A 245 -21.91 -12.64 14.51
CA ASN A 245 -22.98 -13.58 14.12
C ASN A 245 -24.18 -13.54 15.09
N SER A 246 -23.98 -13.17 16.36
CA SER A 246 -25.11 -12.94 17.29
C SER A 246 -25.87 -11.64 17.02
N ILE A 247 -25.26 -10.70 16.30
CA ILE A 247 -25.87 -9.41 15.90
C ILE A 247 -26.61 -9.56 14.56
N VAL A 248 -25.96 -10.21 13.59
CA VAL A 248 -26.43 -10.24 12.20
C VAL A 248 -26.04 -11.57 11.53
N THR A 249 -26.99 -12.10 10.75
CA THR A 249 -26.83 -13.34 9.97
C THR A 249 -27.38 -13.17 8.56
N ILE A 250 -27.29 -14.20 7.74
CA ILE A 250 -27.95 -14.31 6.45
C ILE A 250 -29.18 -15.22 6.62
N ASP A 251 -30.34 -14.79 6.12
CA ASP A 251 -31.54 -15.64 6.07
C ASP A 251 -31.51 -16.63 4.89
N ASP A 252 -32.47 -17.55 4.85
CA ASP A 252 -32.60 -18.57 3.79
C ASP A 252 -32.75 -17.96 2.38
N SER A 253 -33.13 -16.69 2.28
CA SER A 253 -33.24 -15.97 1.00
C SER A 253 -31.93 -15.26 0.60
N GLY A 254 -30.87 -15.38 1.40
CA GLY A 254 -29.57 -14.73 1.18
C GLY A 254 -29.55 -13.25 1.55
N LYS A 255 -30.53 -12.77 2.32
CA LYS A 255 -30.62 -11.38 2.79
C LYS A 255 -30.10 -11.21 4.20
N LEU A 256 -29.58 -10.01 4.49
CA LEU A 256 -29.11 -9.64 5.81
C LEU A 256 -30.28 -9.65 6.81
N LYS A 257 -30.11 -10.37 7.90
CA LYS A 257 -31.09 -10.47 9.01
C LYS A 257 -30.42 -10.09 10.31
N TYR A 258 -30.96 -9.09 10.99
CA TYR A 258 -30.56 -8.73 12.35
C TYR A 258 -31.26 -9.64 13.38
N ALA A 259 -30.51 -10.10 14.38
CA ALA A 259 -31.02 -11.02 15.40
C ALA A 259 -32.16 -10.41 16.21
N LYS A 260 -32.10 -9.11 16.48
CA LYS A 260 -33.18 -8.36 17.18
C LYS A 260 -33.57 -7.10 16.37
N PRO A 261 -34.83 -6.67 16.39
CA PRO A 261 -35.31 -5.49 15.66
C PRO A 261 -34.51 -4.21 15.95
N LYS A 262 -34.09 -4.02 17.23
CA LYS A 262 -33.32 -2.84 17.67
C LYS A 262 -31.96 -2.75 16.97
N LEU A 263 -31.36 -3.87 16.56
CA LEU A 263 -30.05 -3.93 15.91
C LEU A 263 -30.08 -3.33 14.50
N LYS A 264 -31.24 -3.16 13.87
CA LYS A 264 -31.36 -2.40 12.62
C LYS A 264 -30.86 -0.96 12.76
N ARG A 265 -30.86 -0.41 13.97
CA ARG A 265 -30.31 0.93 14.26
C ARG A 265 -28.80 1.03 13.99
N ILE A 266 -28.07 -0.09 13.96
CA ILE A 266 -26.63 -0.11 13.59
C ILE A 266 -26.41 0.51 12.21
N SER A 267 -27.33 0.28 11.27
CA SER A 267 -27.24 0.88 9.93
C SER A 267 -27.34 2.41 9.90
N THR A 268 -27.86 3.01 10.97
CA THR A 268 -28.00 4.47 11.13
C THR A 268 -26.95 5.08 12.06
N MET A 269 -26.09 4.26 12.67
CA MET A 269 -24.97 4.74 13.51
C MET A 269 -23.96 5.50 12.66
N ARG A 270 -23.59 6.71 13.11
CA ARG A 270 -22.69 7.58 12.36
C ARG A 270 -21.20 7.37 12.72
N SER A 271 -20.93 6.94 13.94
CA SER A 271 -19.57 6.76 14.43
C SER A 271 -19.10 5.32 14.25
N VAL A 272 -18.42 5.04 13.16
CA VAL A 272 -17.73 3.76 12.95
C VAL A 272 -16.71 3.50 14.07
N ARG A 273 -15.98 4.53 14.51
CA ARG A 273 -14.98 4.45 15.57
C ARG A 273 -15.57 3.99 16.90
N THR A 274 -16.74 4.50 17.28
CA THR A 274 -17.45 4.07 18.49
C THR A 274 -17.92 2.61 18.34
N LEU A 275 -18.37 2.22 17.17
CA LEU A 275 -18.80 0.83 16.91
C LEU A 275 -17.63 -0.15 17.01
N ILE A 276 -16.44 0.23 16.50
CA ILE A 276 -15.21 -0.53 16.68
C ILE A 276 -14.92 -0.72 18.17
N GLY A 277 -14.89 0.35 18.95
CA GLY A 277 -14.63 0.30 20.38
C GLY A 277 -15.64 -0.61 21.14
N VAL A 278 -16.94 -0.51 20.81
CA VAL A 278 -17.97 -1.35 21.42
C VAL A 278 -17.78 -2.84 21.10
N LEU A 279 -17.44 -3.18 19.87
CA LEU A 279 -17.17 -4.58 19.47
C LEU A 279 -15.93 -5.11 20.15
N LEU A 280 -14.82 -4.36 20.14
CA LEU A 280 -13.56 -4.78 20.78
C LEU A 280 -13.70 -4.87 22.31
N CYS A 281 -14.41 -3.94 22.95
CA CYS A 281 -14.72 -4.04 24.36
C CYS A 281 -15.41 -5.38 24.68
N LYS A 282 -16.36 -5.80 23.85
CA LYS A 282 -17.05 -7.09 24.05
C LYS A 282 -16.15 -8.30 23.75
N VAL A 283 -15.23 -8.17 22.81
CA VAL A 283 -14.24 -9.24 22.48
C VAL A 283 -13.32 -9.51 23.66
N TYR A 284 -12.88 -8.45 24.36
CA TYR A 284 -11.92 -8.52 25.47
C TYR A 284 -12.56 -8.45 26.86
N GLU A 285 -13.89 -8.49 26.96
CA GLU A 285 -14.64 -8.30 28.21
C GLU A 285 -14.17 -9.24 29.35
N ASP A 286 -13.74 -10.45 29.00
CA ASP A 286 -13.29 -11.45 29.98
C ASP A 286 -11.83 -11.24 30.45
N ASP A 287 -11.06 -10.35 29.80
CA ASP A 287 -9.61 -10.27 29.98
C ASP A 287 -9.19 -9.17 30.98
N ALA A 288 -10.06 -8.18 31.22
CA ALA A 288 -9.78 -7.12 32.20
C ALA A 288 -11.05 -6.50 32.78
N ASP A 289 -11.05 -6.27 34.10
CA ASP A 289 -12.17 -5.67 34.84
C ASP A 289 -12.54 -4.25 34.40
N ASP A 290 -11.62 -3.53 33.73
CA ASP A 290 -11.82 -2.16 33.27
C ASP A 290 -11.70 -1.99 31.75
N MET A 291 -12.04 -3.02 30.99
CA MET A 291 -11.92 -3.01 29.52
C MET A 291 -12.72 -1.87 28.85
N ARG A 292 -13.87 -1.49 29.44
CA ARG A 292 -14.67 -0.39 28.94
C ARG A 292 -13.86 0.94 28.93
N ASN A 293 -13.28 1.32 30.05
CA ASN A 293 -12.54 2.59 30.17
C ASN A 293 -11.26 2.55 29.33
N GLN A 294 -10.53 1.44 29.34
CA GLN A 294 -9.36 1.26 28.47
C GLN A 294 -9.72 1.43 26.98
N THR A 295 -10.85 0.89 26.54
CA THR A 295 -11.30 1.02 25.16
C THR A 295 -11.70 2.45 24.83
N ILE A 296 -12.43 3.13 25.73
CA ILE A 296 -12.82 4.54 25.56
C ILE A 296 -11.58 5.43 25.43
N GLU A 297 -10.59 5.24 26.29
CA GLU A 297 -9.33 5.99 26.27
C GLU A 297 -8.52 5.69 25.01
N ARG A 298 -8.30 4.40 24.69
CA ARG A 298 -7.51 3.97 23.51
C ARG A 298 -8.04 4.56 22.20
N TYR A 299 -9.35 4.59 22.03
CA TYR A 299 -9.98 5.08 20.81
C TYR A 299 -10.44 6.54 20.91
N GLY A 300 -10.26 7.21 22.06
CA GLY A 300 -10.69 8.60 22.29
C GLY A 300 -12.17 8.77 22.03
N LEU A 301 -13.01 7.92 22.66
CA LEU A 301 -14.45 7.88 22.42
C LEU A 301 -15.22 8.80 23.38
N ASP A 302 -16.38 9.28 22.93
CA ASP A 302 -17.35 9.92 23.81
C ASP A 302 -18.08 8.84 24.61
N GLU A 303 -17.98 8.93 25.94
CA GLU A 303 -18.50 7.93 26.87
C GLU A 303 -20.01 7.71 26.73
N GLY A 304 -20.77 8.81 26.63
CA GLY A 304 -22.23 8.73 26.46
C GLY A 304 -22.64 8.07 25.14
N THR A 305 -21.90 8.32 24.06
CA THR A 305 -22.14 7.68 22.76
C THR A 305 -21.73 6.20 22.81
N PHE A 306 -20.64 5.87 23.49
CA PHE A 306 -20.19 4.49 23.69
C PHE A 306 -21.26 3.68 24.43
N ASP A 307 -21.74 4.14 25.58
CA ASP A 307 -22.75 3.47 26.37
C ASP A 307 -24.06 3.29 25.62
N LYS A 308 -24.47 4.32 24.86
CA LYS A 308 -25.65 4.22 24.02
C LYS A 308 -25.49 3.12 22.97
N TYR A 309 -24.33 3.01 22.31
CA TYR A 309 -24.11 1.99 21.29
C TYR A 309 -24.02 0.61 21.94
N TYR A 310 -23.30 0.49 23.06
CA TYR A 310 -23.18 -0.75 23.81
C TYR A 310 -24.56 -1.27 24.25
N LYS A 311 -25.41 -0.40 24.80
CA LYS A 311 -26.77 -0.74 25.22
C LYS A 311 -27.67 -1.15 24.02
N ILE A 312 -27.57 -0.48 22.89
CA ILE A 312 -28.32 -0.88 21.68
C ILE A 312 -27.90 -2.27 21.20
N ILE A 313 -26.61 -2.60 21.25
CA ILE A 313 -26.08 -3.85 20.69
C ILE A 313 -26.20 -5.00 21.68
N PHE A 314 -25.81 -4.80 22.92
CA PHE A 314 -25.64 -5.86 23.93
C PHE A 314 -26.61 -5.77 25.12
N GLY A 315 -27.26 -4.63 25.37
CA GLY A 315 -28.22 -4.48 26.47
C GLY A 315 -29.50 -5.31 26.29
N ASP A 316 -30.19 -5.61 27.37
CA ASP A 316 -31.46 -6.32 27.36
C ASP A 316 -32.58 -5.49 26.74
N GLU A 317 -33.68 -6.15 26.29
CA GLU A 317 -34.77 -5.49 25.62
C GLU A 317 -35.56 -4.56 26.55
N ASP A 318 -35.58 -4.86 27.84
CA ASP A 318 -36.35 -4.14 28.86
C ASP A 318 -35.69 -2.86 29.38
N GLU A 319 -34.47 -2.56 28.97
CA GLU A 319 -33.70 -1.40 29.44
C GLU A 319 -33.74 -0.16 28.51
N ILE A 320 -34.49 -0.22 27.41
CA ILE A 320 -34.56 0.84 26.41
C ILE A 320 -35.95 1.46 26.40
N GLU A 321 -36.27 2.26 27.41
CA GLU A 321 -37.30 3.30 27.33
C GLU A 321 -36.76 4.65 26.88
#